data_c1172dd8e2c16f99becdb5eb6fcd881d
#
_entry.id   c1172dd8e2c16f99becdb5eb6fcd881d
#
_cell.length_a   1.000
_cell.length_b   1.000
_cell.length_c   1.000
_cell.angle_alpha   90.00
_cell.angle_beta   90.00
_cell.angle_gamma   90.00
#
_symmetry.space_group_name_H-M   'P 1'
#
loop_
_entity.id
_entity.type
_entity.pdbx_description
1 polymer ?
#
loop_
_entity_poly.entity_id
_entity_poly.type
_entity_poly.pdbx_seq_one_letter_code
_entity_poly.pdbx_strand_id
1 'polypeptide(L)'
;MSPVLQRDRQALHRALESDGDELSLSLSRETVEFVAQVVDAQVNGQEIVFSRVPKEVSPEDAAKMLGVSRPYVRKLMDQGELPFRKVGSHHRIAVADVKAWHARERKRRHEALVRFSELENDLGLSE
;
A
#
# COMPACT_ATOMS: atom_id res chain seq x y z
N MET A 1 8.08 -14.11 2.51
CA MET A 1 7.29 -14.30 3.75
C MET A 1 8.23 -14.72 4.87
N SER A 2 8.07 -14.12 6.04
CA SER A 2 8.92 -14.42 7.20
C SER A 2 8.63 -15.83 7.74
N PRO A 3 9.64 -16.69 7.97
CA PRO A 3 9.43 -17.97 8.63
C PRO A 3 8.82 -17.84 10.03
N VAL A 4 9.12 -16.75 10.73
CA VAL A 4 8.59 -16.44 12.06
C VAL A 4 7.08 -16.22 11.98
N LEU A 5 6.60 -15.47 11.00
CA LEU A 5 5.17 -15.23 10.79
C LEU A 5 4.42 -16.51 10.42
N GLN A 6 5.03 -17.40 9.64
CA GLN A 6 4.42 -18.70 9.33
C GLN A 6 4.26 -19.57 10.57
N ARG A 7 5.27 -19.60 11.43
CA ARG A 7 5.23 -20.33 12.70
C ARG A 7 4.13 -19.77 13.61
N ASP A 8 4.03 -18.46 13.72
CA ASP A 8 3.00 -17.80 14.53
C ASP A 8 1.60 -18.09 13.97
N ARG A 9 1.45 -18.07 12.65
CA ARG A 9 0.20 -18.43 11.99
C ARG A 9 -0.25 -19.84 12.37
N GLN A 10 0.66 -20.79 12.33
CA GLN A 10 0.35 -22.17 12.69
C GLN A 10 -0.04 -22.30 14.17
N ALA A 11 0.69 -21.59 15.05
CA ALA A 11 0.39 -21.58 16.47
C ALA A 11 -1.00 -20.99 16.76
N LEU A 12 -1.36 -19.92 16.09
CA LEU A 12 -2.67 -19.28 16.22
C LEU A 12 -3.80 -20.19 15.74
N HIS A 13 -3.67 -20.79 14.56
CA HIS A 13 -4.69 -21.71 14.05
C HIS A 13 -4.85 -22.95 14.92
N ARG A 14 -3.74 -23.48 15.41
CA ARG A 14 -3.77 -24.65 16.30
C ARG A 14 -4.45 -24.32 17.62
N ALA A 15 -4.18 -23.15 18.19
CA ALA A 15 -4.83 -22.71 19.42
C ALA A 15 -6.35 -22.56 19.24
N LEU A 16 -6.78 -22.03 18.09
CA LEU A 16 -8.20 -21.85 17.77
C LEU A 16 -8.97 -23.17 17.59
N GLU A 17 -8.28 -24.28 17.36
CA GLU A 17 -8.90 -25.61 17.32
C GLU A 17 -9.27 -26.15 18.71
N SER A 18 -8.71 -25.57 19.76
CA SER A 18 -9.01 -25.95 21.13
C SER A 18 -10.33 -25.32 21.58
N ASP A 19 -11.08 -26.09 22.38
CA ASP A 19 -12.29 -25.59 23.04
C ASP A 19 -11.90 -24.79 24.28
N GLY A 20 -12.71 -23.75 24.59
CA GLY A 20 -12.51 -22.95 25.79
C GLY A 20 -12.33 -21.46 25.45
N ASP A 21 -12.51 -20.62 26.47
CA ASP A 21 -12.45 -19.17 26.33
C ASP A 21 -11.03 -18.62 26.49
N GLU A 22 -10.16 -19.38 27.15
CA GLU A 22 -8.77 -19.00 27.34
C GLU A 22 -7.85 -19.98 26.64
N LEU A 23 -6.95 -19.43 25.83
CA LEU A 23 -6.00 -20.20 25.04
C LEU A 23 -4.58 -19.80 25.40
N SER A 24 -3.71 -20.78 25.56
CA SER A 24 -2.28 -20.55 25.79
C SER A 24 -1.51 -20.92 24.54
N LEU A 25 -0.66 -20.01 24.08
CA LEU A 25 0.19 -20.22 22.92
C LEU A 25 1.44 -19.37 23.01
N SER A 26 2.49 -19.82 22.32
CA SER A 26 3.74 -19.05 22.21
C SER A 26 3.80 -18.37 20.85
N LEU A 27 4.02 -17.07 20.85
CA LEU A 27 4.16 -16.24 19.64
C LEU A 27 5.50 -15.51 19.68
N SER A 28 5.97 -15.10 18.51
CA SER A 28 7.14 -14.22 18.44
C SER A 28 6.84 -12.87 19.07
N ARG A 29 7.89 -12.18 19.52
CA ARG A 29 7.77 -10.82 20.08
C ARG A 29 7.07 -9.88 19.09
N GLU A 30 7.41 -9.95 17.81
CA GLU A 30 6.83 -9.12 16.76
C GLU A 30 5.30 -9.26 16.71
N THR A 31 4.81 -10.49 16.73
CA THR A 31 3.36 -10.77 16.72
C THR A 31 2.69 -10.29 18.01
N VAL A 32 3.34 -10.52 19.16
CA VAL A 32 2.81 -10.07 20.45
C VAL A 32 2.71 -8.54 20.51
N GLU A 33 3.71 -7.83 20.00
CA GLU A 33 3.68 -6.36 19.93
C GLU A 33 2.53 -5.86 19.05
N PHE A 34 2.31 -6.51 17.93
CA PHE A 34 1.18 -6.20 17.05
C PHE A 34 -0.17 -6.40 17.75
N VAL A 35 -0.34 -7.54 18.41
CA VAL A 35 -1.58 -7.84 19.16
C VAL A 35 -1.79 -6.83 20.29
N ALA A 36 -0.72 -6.47 21.01
CA ALA A 36 -0.81 -5.46 22.07
C ALA A 36 -1.31 -4.11 21.55
N GLN A 37 -0.85 -3.66 20.40
CA GLN A 37 -1.33 -2.43 19.78
C GLN A 37 -2.82 -2.50 19.45
N VAL A 38 -3.27 -3.63 18.93
CA VAL A 38 -4.69 -3.86 18.60
C VAL A 38 -5.55 -3.79 19.86
N VAL A 39 -5.13 -4.48 20.93
CA VAL A 39 -5.87 -4.49 22.20
C VAL A 39 -5.87 -3.12 22.86
N ASP A 40 -4.75 -2.43 22.86
CA ASP A 40 -4.64 -1.06 23.42
C ASP A 40 -5.59 -0.10 22.72
N ALA A 41 -5.67 -0.17 21.40
CA ALA A 41 -6.59 0.66 20.62
C ALA A 41 -8.05 0.38 20.99
N GLN A 42 -8.42 -0.88 21.16
CA GLN A 42 -9.79 -1.26 21.57
C GLN A 42 -10.13 -0.74 22.97
N VAL A 43 -9.20 -0.85 23.91
CA VAL A 43 -9.38 -0.33 25.28
C VAL A 43 -9.59 1.19 25.26
N ASN A 44 -8.88 1.89 24.38
CA ASN A 44 -9.00 3.35 24.23
C ASN A 44 -10.24 3.78 23.41
N GLY A 45 -11.13 2.86 23.06
CA GLY A 45 -12.34 3.15 22.31
C GLY A 45 -12.12 3.47 20.84
N GLN A 46 -10.95 3.13 20.30
CA GLN A 46 -10.66 3.34 18.90
C GLN A 46 -11.17 2.16 18.08
N GLU A 47 -11.71 2.46 16.91
CA GLU A 47 -12.12 1.44 15.94
C GLU A 47 -10.90 1.04 15.11
N ILE A 48 -10.73 -0.28 14.94
CA ILE A 48 -9.65 -0.82 14.12
C ILE A 48 -10.25 -1.40 12.86
N VAL A 49 -9.76 -0.93 11.72
CA VAL A 49 -10.19 -1.43 10.43
C VAL A 49 -9.05 -2.23 9.81
N PHE A 50 -9.29 -3.52 9.54
CA PHE A 50 -8.35 -4.37 8.84
C PHE A 50 -8.69 -4.39 7.35
N SER A 51 -7.67 -4.13 6.54
CA SER A 51 -7.81 -4.21 5.10
C SER A 51 -6.80 -5.20 4.54
N ARG A 52 -7.27 -6.12 3.69
CA ARG A 52 -6.39 -7.06 2.99
C ARG A 52 -6.06 -6.47 1.64
N VAL A 53 -4.92 -5.79 1.55
CA VAL A 53 -4.44 -5.18 0.32
C VAL A 53 -3.23 -5.96 -0.17
N PRO A 54 -3.21 -6.41 -1.43
CA PRO A 54 -2.03 -7.06 -1.97
C PRO A 54 -0.85 -6.10 -1.97
N LYS A 55 0.35 -6.61 -1.69
CA LYS A 55 1.57 -5.80 -1.70
C LYS A 55 2.01 -5.42 -3.11
N GLU A 56 1.67 -6.26 -4.07
CA GLU A 56 2.04 -6.08 -5.47
C GLU A 56 0.83 -6.28 -6.36
N VAL A 57 0.81 -5.58 -7.47
CA VAL A 57 -0.26 -5.64 -8.46
C VAL A 57 0.31 -5.82 -9.86
N SER A 58 -0.55 -6.25 -10.79
CA SER A 58 -0.21 -6.31 -12.21
C SER A 58 -0.22 -4.89 -12.82
N PRO A 59 0.40 -4.71 -14.01
CA PRO A 59 0.29 -3.42 -14.72
C PRO A 59 -1.16 -3.02 -15.02
N GLU A 60 -2.02 -3.99 -15.30
CA GLU A 60 -3.44 -3.74 -15.54
C GLU A 60 -4.13 -3.18 -14.29
N ASP A 61 -3.87 -3.78 -13.12
CA ASP A 61 -4.44 -3.30 -11.87
C ASP A 61 -3.85 -1.94 -11.47
N ALA A 62 -2.55 -1.73 -11.71
CA ALA A 62 -1.93 -0.42 -11.49
C ALA A 62 -2.58 0.67 -12.36
N ALA A 63 -2.92 0.36 -13.61
CA ALA A 63 -3.62 1.28 -14.49
C ALA A 63 -5.00 1.66 -13.92
N LYS A 64 -5.73 0.70 -13.39
CA LYS A 64 -7.03 0.95 -12.74
C LYS A 64 -6.86 1.82 -11.49
N MET A 65 -5.85 1.56 -10.68
CA MET A 65 -5.57 2.35 -9.47
C MET A 65 -5.23 3.80 -9.82
N LEU A 66 -4.49 4.02 -10.91
CA LEU A 66 -4.05 5.35 -11.33
C LEU A 66 -5.07 6.07 -12.22
N GLY A 67 -6.10 5.38 -12.71
CA GLY A 67 -7.06 5.95 -13.64
C GLY A 67 -6.46 6.26 -15.01
N VAL A 68 -5.48 5.47 -15.45
CA VAL A 68 -4.78 5.64 -16.72
C VAL A 68 -4.87 4.38 -17.56
N SER A 69 -4.41 4.45 -18.80
CA SER A 69 -4.40 3.29 -19.69
C SER A 69 -3.26 2.33 -19.34
N ARG A 70 -3.44 1.06 -19.70
CA ARG A 70 -2.40 0.04 -19.55
C ARG A 70 -1.11 0.40 -20.34
N PRO A 71 -1.19 0.86 -21.61
CA PRO A 71 0.00 1.31 -22.32
C PRO A 71 0.74 2.45 -21.62
N TYR A 72 0.04 3.34 -20.95
CA TYR A 72 0.67 4.42 -20.20
C TYR A 72 1.46 3.89 -19.00
N VAL A 73 0.91 2.91 -18.27
CA VAL A 73 1.64 2.25 -17.18
C VAL A 73 2.90 1.57 -17.73
N ARG A 74 2.81 0.90 -18.88
CA ARG A 74 3.96 0.28 -19.52
C ARG A 74 5.04 1.29 -19.85
N LYS A 75 4.65 2.46 -20.33
CA LYS A 75 5.57 3.57 -20.59
C LYS A 75 6.28 4.01 -19.31
N LEU A 76 5.55 4.15 -18.21
CA LEU A 76 6.14 4.51 -16.91
C LEU A 76 7.14 3.46 -16.43
N MET A 77 6.85 2.18 -16.64
CA MET A 77 7.76 1.08 -16.33
C MET A 77 9.02 1.17 -17.16
N ASP A 78 8.87 1.36 -18.46
CA ASP A 78 9.98 1.44 -19.41
C ASP A 78 10.89 2.66 -19.15
N GLN A 79 10.32 3.74 -18.66
CA GLN A 79 11.06 4.96 -18.29
C GLN A 79 11.70 4.90 -16.90
N GLY A 80 11.46 3.84 -16.15
CA GLY A 80 11.97 3.69 -14.79
C GLY A 80 11.23 4.50 -13.74
N GLU A 81 10.07 5.08 -14.07
CA GLU A 81 9.27 5.84 -13.11
C GLU A 81 8.46 4.94 -12.18
N LEU A 82 8.10 3.74 -12.63
CA LEU A 82 7.47 2.71 -11.82
C LEU A 82 8.39 1.50 -11.76
N PRO A 83 9.08 1.28 -10.64
CA PRO A 83 9.86 0.05 -10.43
C PRO A 83 8.95 -1.18 -10.51
N PHE A 84 9.46 -2.24 -11.07
CA PHE A 84 8.72 -3.49 -11.19
C PHE A 84 9.69 -4.67 -11.13
N ARG A 85 9.13 -5.86 -10.85
CA ARG A 85 9.87 -7.10 -10.97
C ARG A 85 9.12 -8.04 -11.90
N LYS A 86 9.86 -8.95 -12.50
CA LYS A 86 9.29 -9.93 -13.41
C LYS A 86 9.28 -11.30 -12.74
N VAL A 87 8.11 -11.95 -12.75
CA VAL A 87 7.94 -13.31 -12.22
C VAL A 87 7.41 -14.15 -13.38
N GLY A 88 8.29 -14.95 -14.00
CA GLY A 88 7.95 -15.64 -15.25
C GLY A 88 7.64 -14.63 -16.34
N SER A 89 6.44 -14.72 -16.94
CA SER A 89 5.95 -13.79 -17.95
C SER A 89 5.14 -12.63 -17.37
N HIS A 90 4.96 -12.58 -16.04
CA HIS A 90 4.16 -11.58 -15.37
C HIS A 90 5.02 -10.49 -14.76
N HIS A 91 4.56 -9.24 -14.88
CA HIS A 91 5.16 -8.10 -14.23
C HIS A 91 4.43 -7.81 -12.92
N ARG A 92 5.19 -7.47 -11.86
CA ARG A 92 4.65 -7.13 -10.56
C ARG A 92 5.14 -5.75 -10.13
N ILE A 93 4.23 -4.91 -9.72
CA ILE A 93 4.50 -3.54 -9.28
C ILE A 93 4.08 -3.41 -7.83
N ALA A 94 4.97 -2.93 -6.97
CA ALA A 94 4.63 -2.71 -5.56
C ALA A 94 3.54 -1.63 -5.45
N VAL A 95 2.51 -1.91 -4.68
CA VAL A 95 1.43 -0.93 -4.43
C VAL A 95 2.00 0.36 -3.84
N ALA A 96 3.00 0.26 -2.96
CA ALA A 96 3.69 1.43 -2.39
C ALA A 96 4.30 2.32 -3.49
N ASP A 97 4.87 1.72 -4.54
CA ASP A 97 5.44 2.48 -5.66
C ASP A 97 4.36 3.15 -6.51
N VAL A 98 3.23 2.48 -6.70
CA VAL A 98 2.07 3.08 -7.41
C VAL A 98 1.57 4.30 -6.64
N LYS A 99 1.40 4.19 -5.34
CA LYS A 99 0.96 5.30 -4.48
C LYS A 99 1.97 6.44 -4.48
N ALA A 100 3.26 6.12 -4.40
CA ALA A 100 4.33 7.13 -4.42
C ALA A 100 4.35 7.89 -5.74
N TRP A 101 4.23 7.20 -6.87
CA TRP A 101 4.14 7.85 -8.18
C TRP A 101 2.93 8.77 -8.26
N HIS A 102 1.77 8.30 -7.81
CA HIS A 102 0.53 9.09 -7.81
C HIS A 102 0.69 10.37 -6.99
N ALA A 103 1.30 10.28 -5.81
CA ALA A 103 1.55 11.45 -4.96
C ALA A 103 2.49 12.45 -5.63
N ARG A 104 3.56 11.97 -6.28
CA ARG A 104 4.49 12.84 -7.02
C ARG A 104 3.81 13.53 -8.19
N GLU A 105 2.94 12.82 -8.91
CA GLU A 105 2.22 13.37 -10.05
C GLU A 105 1.23 14.44 -9.63
N ARG A 106 0.52 14.24 -8.53
CA ARG A 106 -0.37 15.25 -7.95
C ARG A 106 0.40 16.52 -7.58
N LYS A 107 1.57 16.35 -6.98
CA LYS A 107 2.44 17.47 -6.61
C LYS A 107 2.91 18.24 -7.84
N ARG A 108 3.36 17.54 -8.88
CA ARG A 108 3.77 18.16 -10.15
C ARG A 108 2.65 18.96 -10.79
N ARG A 109 1.44 18.41 -10.81
CA ARG A 109 0.26 19.11 -11.36
C ARG A 109 -0.06 20.37 -10.58
N HIS A 110 -0.01 20.28 -9.27
CA HIS A 110 -0.26 21.43 -8.40
C HIS A 110 0.77 22.55 -8.66
N GLU A 111 2.05 22.20 -8.68
CA GLU A 111 3.12 23.17 -8.97
C GLU A 111 2.99 23.79 -10.36
N ALA A 112 2.62 22.99 -11.35
CA ALA A 112 2.39 23.49 -12.70
C ALA A 112 1.23 24.48 -12.76
N LEU A 113 0.13 24.20 -12.05
CA LEU A 113 -1.02 25.10 -11.97
C LEU A 113 -0.66 26.41 -11.28
N VAL A 114 0.12 26.35 -10.21
CA VAL A 114 0.59 27.56 -9.51
C VAL A 114 1.45 28.42 -10.43
N ARG A 115 2.40 27.81 -11.14
CA ARG A 115 3.26 28.53 -12.09
C ARG A 115 2.44 29.15 -13.23
N PHE A 116 1.45 28.43 -13.74
CA PHE A 116 0.58 28.94 -14.78
C PHE A 116 -0.23 30.15 -14.30
N SER A 117 -0.77 30.10 -13.10
CA SER A 117 -1.50 31.22 -12.50
C SER A 117 -0.61 32.42 -12.27
N GLU A 118 0.64 32.24 -11.84
CA GLU A 118 1.62 33.29 -11.68
C GLU A 118 1.93 33.95 -13.03
N LEU A 119 2.11 33.14 -14.07
CA LEU A 119 2.37 33.64 -15.42
C LEU A 119 1.18 34.46 -15.96
N GLU A 120 -0.05 33.98 -15.73
CA GLU A 120 -1.25 34.75 -16.11
C GLU A 120 -1.29 36.11 -15.42
N ASN A 121 -0.96 36.16 -14.14
CA ASN A 121 -0.91 37.40 -13.37
C ASN A 121 0.17 38.34 -13.93
N ASP A 122 1.37 37.81 -14.20
CA ASP A 122 2.47 38.61 -14.75
C ASP A 122 2.15 39.18 -16.13
N LEU A 123 1.37 38.45 -16.93
CA LEU A 123 0.95 38.88 -18.26
C LEU A 123 -0.30 39.74 -18.24
N GLY A 124 -0.94 39.91 -17.07
CA GLY A 124 -2.17 40.69 -16.95
C GLY A 124 -3.39 40.03 -17.58
N LEU A 125 -3.36 38.70 -17.73
CA LEU A 125 -4.44 37.92 -18.36
C LEU A 125 -5.55 37.55 -17.38
N SER A 126 -5.30 37.58 -16.07
CA SER A 126 -6.30 37.32 -15.05
C SER A 126 -6.98 38.63 -14.64
N GLU A 127 -8.29 38.59 -14.55
CA GLU A 127 -9.09 39.70 -14.05
C GLU A 127 -9.26 39.68 -12.54
#